data_3010d9bbad384aab7f834db26d1b980c
#
_entry.id   3010d9bbad384aab7f834db26d1b980c
#
_cell.length_a   1.000
_cell.length_b   1.000
_cell.length_c   1.000
_cell.angle_alpha   90.00
_cell.angle_beta   90.00
_cell.angle_gamma   90.00
#
_symmetry.space_group_name_H-M   'P 1'
#
loop_
_entity.id
_entity.type
_entity.pdbx_description
1 polymer ?
#
loop_
_entity_poly.entity_id
_entity_poly.type
_entity_poly.pdbx_seq_one_letter_code
_entity_poly.pdbx_strand_id
1 'polypeptide(L)'
;MSDEAWPGSTGRQKLVVNVGCGPALTLTRSQFFHDWRQLRVDIEESVNPDVIADLTDLSPIDNDNADALWSSHCLEHLYQSQVPGALSEFYRVLAEDGFAIILVPDLQAVADRIVSDKFHEPIYTSGMGPVSAHDMFYGFGPAIAAGQTSMAHRCGFTPTILVNLLNATRFAEYAIRRLPSLELAVVARKTLGAPESNSEAILQALDL
;
A
#
# COMPACT_ATOMS: atom_id res chain seq x y z
N MET A 1 -11.44 28.77 -1.87
CA MET A 1 -10.64 27.54 -1.83
C MET A 1 -10.13 27.37 -3.24
N SER A 2 -8.84 27.59 -3.44
CA SER A 2 -8.19 27.63 -4.76
C SER A 2 -8.05 26.20 -5.28
N ASP A 3 -8.62 25.93 -6.47
CA ASP A 3 -8.33 24.75 -7.29
C ASP A 3 -6.85 24.81 -7.73
N GLU A 4 -5.94 24.48 -6.86
CA GLU A 4 -4.55 24.25 -7.24
C GLU A 4 -4.45 22.85 -7.86
N ALA A 5 -4.54 22.83 -9.20
CA ALA A 5 -4.27 21.62 -9.99
C ALA A 5 -2.83 21.18 -9.70
N TRP A 6 -2.65 19.92 -9.30
CA TRP A 6 -1.35 19.28 -9.14
C TRP A 6 -0.48 19.47 -10.39
N PRO A 7 0.78 19.95 -10.30
CA PRO A 7 1.65 20.17 -11.45
C PRO A 7 1.90 18.86 -12.21
N GLY A 8 1.57 18.80 -13.49
CA GLY A 8 1.78 17.65 -14.38
C GLY A 8 0.54 17.13 -15.11
N SER A 9 -0.62 17.82 -15.07
CA SER A 9 -1.82 17.34 -15.78
C SER A 9 -1.67 17.48 -17.30
N THR A 10 -1.45 16.37 -17.99
CA THR A 10 -1.42 16.26 -19.47
C THR A 10 -2.84 16.26 -20.09
N GLY A 11 -3.85 16.83 -19.45
CA GLY A 11 -5.23 16.86 -19.97
C GLY A 11 -5.97 15.49 -19.90
N ARG A 12 -5.33 14.38 -19.49
CA ARG A 12 -5.99 13.09 -19.22
C ARG A 12 -6.37 12.98 -17.73
N GLN A 13 -7.43 12.26 -17.43
CA GLN A 13 -7.77 11.89 -16.06
C GLN A 13 -6.64 11.02 -15.46
N LYS A 14 -6.16 11.39 -14.27
CA LYS A 14 -5.13 10.62 -13.57
C LYS A 14 -5.61 9.22 -13.21
N LEU A 15 -4.69 8.27 -13.20
CA LEU A 15 -4.94 6.87 -12.91
C LEU A 15 -4.26 6.46 -11.62
N VAL A 16 -5.03 5.91 -10.68
CA VAL A 16 -4.50 5.15 -9.55
C VAL A 16 -4.79 3.65 -9.75
N VAL A 17 -3.74 2.84 -9.67
CA VAL A 17 -3.85 1.37 -9.63
C VAL A 17 -3.95 0.94 -8.18
N ASN A 18 -5.08 0.35 -7.79
CA ASN A 18 -5.32 -0.16 -6.44
C ASN A 18 -5.09 -1.67 -6.43
N VAL A 19 -3.93 -2.10 -5.97
CA VAL A 19 -3.53 -3.52 -5.91
C VAL A 19 -3.93 -4.13 -4.57
N GLY A 20 -4.45 -5.37 -4.60
CA GLY A 20 -5.09 -5.99 -3.46
C GLY A 20 -6.32 -5.20 -3.03
N CYS A 21 -7.15 -4.80 -4.00
CA CYS A 21 -8.25 -3.86 -3.79
C CYS A 21 -9.33 -4.39 -2.84
N GLY A 22 -9.43 -5.71 -2.66
CA GLY A 22 -10.49 -6.32 -1.90
C GLY A 22 -11.89 -5.96 -2.43
N PRO A 23 -12.93 -6.11 -1.61
CA PRO A 23 -14.32 -5.85 -2.02
C PRO A 23 -14.67 -4.36 -2.09
N ALA A 24 -13.79 -3.45 -1.65
CA ALA A 24 -14.06 -2.01 -1.65
C ALA A 24 -14.14 -1.46 -3.08
N LEU A 25 -15.21 -0.75 -3.41
CA LEU A 25 -15.42 -0.20 -4.76
C LEU A 25 -14.59 1.06 -5.03
N THR A 26 -14.17 1.77 -3.99
CA THR A 26 -13.41 3.02 -4.10
C THR A 26 -12.35 3.12 -3.01
N LEU A 27 -11.27 3.84 -3.31
CA LEU A 27 -10.29 4.25 -2.30
C LEU A 27 -10.92 5.32 -1.41
N THR A 28 -11.47 4.90 -0.26
CA THR A 28 -12.17 5.78 0.68
C THR A 28 -11.25 6.42 1.72
N ARG A 29 -10.01 5.95 1.82
CA ARG A 29 -9.07 6.36 2.87
C ARG A 29 -8.55 7.79 2.69
N SER A 30 -8.64 8.35 1.47
CA SER A 30 -8.23 9.73 1.22
C SER A 30 -9.07 10.39 0.14
N GLN A 31 -9.45 11.65 0.37
CA GLN A 31 -10.08 12.50 -0.65
C GLN A 31 -9.12 12.87 -1.79
N PHE A 32 -7.83 12.62 -1.62
CA PHE A 32 -6.77 12.88 -2.60
C PHE A 32 -7.07 12.25 -3.98
N PHE A 33 -7.69 11.06 -4.00
CA PHE A 33 -8.00 10.32 -5.22
C PHE A 33 -9.43 10.52 -5.74
N HIS A 34 -10.19 11.48 -5.21
CA HIS A 34 -11.61 11.67 -5.54
C HIS A 34 -11.87 11.79 -7.05
N ASP A 35 -11.04 12.53 -7.77
CA ASP A 35 -11.20 12.80 -9.21
C ASP A 35 -10.34 11.90 -10.10
N TRP A 36 -9.70 10.89 -9.52
CA TRP A 36 -8.84 9.96 -10.25
C TRP A 36 -9.64 8.76 -10.76
N ARG A 37 -9.28 8.28 -11.95
CA ARG A 37 -9.73 6.96 -12.38
C ARG A 37 -9.03 5.91 -11.54
N GLN A 38 -9.78 4.98 -10.99
CA GLN A 38 -9.23 3.84 -10.26
C GLN A 38 -9.26 2.60 -11.16
N LEU A 39 -8.17 1.85 -11.19
CA LEU A 39 -8.08 0.49 -11.72
C LEU A 39 -7.90 -0.46 -10.53
N ARG A 40 -8.89 -1.32 -10.29
CA ARG A 40 -8.92 -2.27 -9.19
C ARG A 40 -8.26 -3.58 -9.61
N VAL A 41 -7.24 -4.00 -8.88
CA VAL A 41 -6.47 -5.22 -9.16
C VAL A 41 -6.50 -6.11 -7.93
N ASP A 42 -6.82 -7.38 -8.12
CA ASP A 42 -6.79 -8.38 -7.05
C ASP A 42 -6.53 -9.77 -7.66
N ILE A 43 -5.95 -10.66 -6.87
CA ILE A 43 -5.80 -12.08 -7.26
C ILE A 43 -7.10 -12.85 -7.06
N GLU A 44 -7.98 -12.36 -6.18
CA GLU A 44 -9.21 -13.00 -5.78
C GLU A 44 -10.37 -12.55 -6.70
N GLU A 45 -10.79 -13.41 -7.61
CA GLU A 45 -11.88 -13.14 -8.57
C GLU A 45 -13.20 -12.78 -7.86
N SER A 46 -13.44 -13.34 -6.68
CA SER A 46 -14.69 -13.15 -5.93
C SER A 46 -14.93 -11.72 -5.47
N VAL A 47 -13.90 -10.86 -5.41
CA VAL A 47 -14.02 -9.42 -5.11
C VAL A 47 -14.38 -8.59 -6.34
N ASN A 48 -14.50 -9.23 -7.51
CA ASN A 48 -14.86 -8.61 -8.78
C ASN A 48 -13.94 -7.40 -9.12
N PRO A 49 -12.61 -7.62 -9.24
CA PRO A 49 -11.67 -6.59 -9.64
C PRO A 49 -11.79 -6.26 -11.14
N ASP A 50 -11.25 -5.12 -11.58
CA ASP A 50 -11.16 -4.78 -13.00
C ASP A 50 -10.11 -5.65 -13.72
N VAL A 51 -9.06 -6.06 -12.99
CA VAL A 51 -7.97 -6.92 -13.46
C VAL A 51 -7.67 -7.98 -12.41
N ILE A 52 -7.65 -9.25 -12.82
CA ILE A 52 -7.20 -10.36 -11.98
C ILE A 52 -5.71 -10.51 -12.20
N ALA A 53 -4.88 -10.24 -11.17
CA ALA A 53 -3.44 -10.35 -11.24
C ALA A 53 -2.81 -10.57 -9.85
N ASP A 54 -1.66 -11.26 -9.84
CA ASP A 54 -0.80 -11.37 -8.66
C ASP A 54 0.08 -10.11 -8.52
N LEU A 55 0.40 -9.69 -7.30
CA LEU A 55 1.28 -8.53 -7.04
C LEU A 55 2.67 -8.68 -7.65
N THR A 56 3.11 -9.92 -7.87
CA THR A 56 4.41 -10.26 -8.45
C THR A 56 4.40 -10.32 -9.97
N ASP A 57 3.22 -10.22 -10.60
CA ASP A 57 3.02 -10.20 -12.04
C ASP A 57 1.83 -9.30 -12.41
N LEU A 58 2.11 -8.02 -12.60
CA LEU A 58 1.14 -7.02 -13.08
C LEU A 58 1.23 -6.86 -14.61
N SER A 59 1.64 -7.89 -15.36
CA SER A 59 1.78 -7.85 -16.81
C SER A 59 0.53 -7.42 -17.60
N PRO A 60 -0.71 -7.58 -17.09
CA PRO A 60 -1.89 -7.00 -17.73
C PRO A 60 -1.91 -5.47 -17.75
N ILE A 61 -1.05 -4.81 -16.98
CA ILE A 61 -0.92 -3.35 -16.91
C ILE A 61 0.35 -2.93 -17.65
N ASP A 62 0.21 -2.01 -18.59
CA ASP A 62 1.34 -1.49 -19.37
C ASP A 62 2.37 -0.78 -18.48
N ASN A 63 3.62 -0.74 -18.99
CA ASN A 63 4.68 0.04 -18.36
C ASN A 63 4.30 1.53 -18.38
N ASP A 64 4.77 2.27 -17.37
CA ASP A 64 4.66 3.73 -17.29
C ASP A 64 3.22 4.27 -17.45
N ASN A 65 2.24 3.50 -16.97
CA ASN A 65 0.82 3.80 -17.18
C ASN A 65 0.16 4.52 -16.00
N ALA A 66 0.52 4.18 -14.76
CA ALA A 66 -0.15 4.65 -13.55
C ALA A 66 0.47 5.94 -12.99
N ASP A 67 -0.35 6.95 -12.70
CA ASP A 67 0.10 8.16 -11.99
C ASP A 67 0.31 7.88 -10.49
N ALA A 68 -0.43 6.92 -9.93
CA ALA A 68 -0.20 6.39 -8.60
C ALA A 68 -0.50 4.89 -8.51
N LEU A 69 0.15 4.21 -7.57
CA LEU A 69 -0.18 2.85 -7.17
C LEU A 69 -0.48 2.85 -5.67
N TRP A 70 -1.59 2.23 -5.30
CA TRP A 70 -2.01 2.05 -3.91
C TRP A 70 -1.93 0.58 -3.54
N SER A 71 -1.17 0.27 -2.49
CA SER A 71 -1.03 -1.07 -1.90
C SER A 71 -1.21 -0.96 -0.39
N SER A 72 -2.29 -1.49 0.14
CA SER A 72 -2.60 -1.42 1.57
C SER A 72 -2.86 -2.82 2.11
N HIS A 73 -2.00 -3.27 3.04
CA HIS A 73 -2.09 -4.61 3.63
C HIS A 73 -2.08 -5.73 2.58
N CYS A 74 -1.05 -5.71 1.71
CA CYS A 74 -0.92 -6.68 0.62
C CYS A 74 0.45 -7.37 0.63
N LEU A 75 1.54 -6.61 0.82
CA LEU A 75 2.89 -7.15 0.71
C LEU A 75 3.22 -8.19 1.79
N GLU A 76 2.61 -8.09 2.96
CA GLU A 76 2.77 -9.03 4.07
C GLU A 76 2.20 -10.43 3.76
N HIS A 77 1.30 -10.54 2.79
CA HIS A 77 0.75 -11.81 2.33
C HIS A 77 1.68 -12.56 1.36
N LEU A 78 2.73 -11.92 0.87
CA LEU A 78 3.76 -12.53 0.04
C LEU A 78 4.83 -13.21 0.91
N TYR A 79 5.50 -14.22 0.35
CA TYR A 79 6.75 -14.68 0.96
C TYR A 79 7.83 -13.60 0.84
N GLN A 80 8.74 -13.52 1.81
CA GLN A 80 9.84 -12.55 1.85
C GLN A 80 10.61 -12.46 0.51
N SER A 81 10.83 -13.61 -0.15
CA SER A 81 11.55 -13.69 -1.42
C SER A 81 10.77 -13.11 -2.61
N GLN A 82 9.46 -12.94 -2.51
CA GLN A 82 8.59 -12.41 -3.57
C GLN A 82 8.48 -10.89 -3.53
N VAL A 83 8.69 -10.28 -2.35
CA VAL A 83 8.50 -8.82 -2.15
C VAL A 83 9.33 -7.97 -3.13
N PRO A 84 10.62 -8.27 -3.41
CA PRO A 84 11.38 -7.50 -4.41
C PRO A 84 10.76 -7.55 -5.81
N GLY A 85 10.18 -8.70 -6.21
CA GLY A 85 9.46 -8.84 -7.47
C GLY A 85 8.23 -7.95 -7.53
N ALA A 86 7.40 -7.96 -6.50
CA ALA A 86 6.22 -7.09 -6.42
C ALA A 86 6.59 -5.60 -6.47
N LEU A 87 7.62 -5.17 -5.73
CA LEU A 87 8.10 -3.79 -5.78
C LEU A 87 8.66 -3.40 -7.15
N SER A 88 9.27 -4.35 -7.88
CA SER A 88 9.73 -4.13 -9.26
C SER A 88 8.55 -3.96 -10.22
N GLU A 89 7.47 -4.71 -10.05
CA GLU A 89 6.23 -4.52 -10.81
C GLU A 89 5.57 -3.17 -10.48
N PHE A 90 5.53 -2.76 -9.20
CA PHE A 90 5.05 -1.43 -8.79
C PHE A 90 5.84 -0.33 -9.50
N TYR A 91 7.18 -0.45 -9.49
CA TYR A 91 8.05 0.48 -10.21
C TYR A 91 7.78 0.49 -11.72
N ARG A 92 7.59 -0.67 -12.34
CA ARG A 92 7.37 -0.83 -13.78
C ARG A 92 6.08 -0.14 -14.26
N VAL A 93 4.98 -0.34 -13.53
CA VAL A 93 3.67 0.20 -13.94
C VAL A 93 3.50 1.70 -13.68
N LEU A 94 4.28 2.27 -12.76
CA LEU A 94 4.25 3.71 -12.48
C LEU A 94 4.79 4.52 -13.66
N ALA A 95 4.12 5.62 -14.00
CA ALA A 95 4.63 6.65 -14.89
C ALA A 95 5.90 7.30 -14.30
N GLU A 96 6.64 8.04 -15.13
CA GLU A 96 7.91 8.67 -14.73
C GLU A 96 7.75 9.54 -13.47
N ASP A 97 6.70 10.35 -13.42
CA ASP A 97 6.38 11.22 -12.27
C ASP A 97 5.45 10.55 -11.24
N GLY A 98 5.18 9.25 -11.41
CA GLY A 98 4.27 8.48 -10.58
C GLY A 98 4.86 8.14 -9.20
N PHE A 99 3.97 7.75 -8.29
CA PHE A 99 4.36 7.34 -6.94
C PHE A 99 3.56 6.12 -6.45
N ALA A 100 4.21 5.27 -5.66
CA ALA A 100 3.56 4.19 -4.93
C ALA A 100 3.25 4.64 -3.50
N ILE A 101 2.06 4.29 -3.01
CA ILE A 101 1.70 4.34 -1.60
C ILE A 101 1.62 2.90 -1.11
N ILE A 102 2.37 2.60 -0.05
CA ILE A 102 2.43 1.26 0.53
C ILE A 102 2.15 1.36 2.02
N LEU A 103 1.14 0.62 2.48
CA LEU A 103 0.80 0.49 3.90
C LEU A 103 1.01 -0.97 4.30
N VAL A 104 1.81 -1.18 5.35
CA VAL A 104 2.10 -2.52 5.89
C VAL A 104 2.17 -2.46 7.41
N PRO A 105 1.97 -3.58 8.14
CA PRO A 105 2.18 -3.63 9.59
C PRO A 105 3.61 -3.26 9.99
N ASP A 106 3.75 -2.45 11.06
CA ASP A 106 5.03 -2.16 11.71
C ASP A 106 5.37 -3.23 12.74
N LEU A 107 6.21 -4.18 12.40
CA LEU A 107 6.60 -5.26 13.32
C LEU A 107 7.30 -4.78 14.58
N GLN A 108 7.96 -3.62 14.57
CA GLN A 108 8.55 -3.07 15.78
C GLN A 108 7.45 -2.58 16.74
N ALA A 109 6.45 -1.85 16.23
CA ALA A 109 5.32 -1.41 17.05
C ALA A 109 4.46 -2.60 17.55
N VAL A 110 4.33 -3.65 16.74
CA VAL A 110 3.68 -4.91 17.15
C VAL A 110 4.48 -5.60 18.26
N ALA A 111 5.82 -5.65 18.17
CA ALA A 111 6.68 -6.23 19.20
C ALA A 111 6.53 -5.49 20.56
N ASP A 112 6.39 -4.16 20.53
CA ASP A 112 6.13 -3.37 21.76
C ASP A 112 4.80 -3.76 22.42
N ARG A 113 3.77 -4.10 21.64
CA ARG A 113 2.49 -4.62 22.17
C ARG A 113 2.64 -6.00 22.78
N ILE A 114 3.48 -6.87 22.18
CA ILE A 114 3.79 -8.20 22.74
C ILE A 114 4.50 -8.05 24.09
N VAL A 115 5.55 -7.23 24.16
CA VAL A 115 6.33 -6.99 25.37
C VAL A 115 5.47 -6.39 26.50
N SER A 116 4.48 -5.56 26.14
CA SER A 116 3.56 -4.91 27.08
C SER A 116 2.35 -5.76 27.45
N ASP A 117 2.29 -7.02 27.06
CA ASP A 117 1.15 -7.95 27.28
C ASP A 117 -0.20 -7.43 26.72
N LYS A 118 -0.12 -6.68 25.60
CA LYS A 118 -1.27 -6.05 24.92
C LYS A 118 -1.52 -6.63 23.53
N PHE A 119 -1.03 -7.85 23.28
CA PHE A 119 -1.03 -8.46 21.96
C PHE A 119 -2.43 -8.66 21.39
N HIS A 120 -3.41 -9.00 22.23
CA HIS A 120 -4.81 -9.22 21.84
C HIS A 120 -5.74 -8.02 22.08
N GLU A 121 -5.22 -6.90 22.63
CA GLU A 121 -6.03 -5.71 22.78
C GLU A 121 -6.31 -5.07 21.42
N PRO A 122 -7.56 -4.65 21.13
CA PRO A 122 -7.87 -3.91 19.91
C PRO A 122 -7.06 -2.63 19.78
N ILE A 123 -6.59 -2.36 18.56
CA ILE A 123 -5.87 -1.13 18.18
C ILE A 123 -6.88 -0.16 17.55
N TYR A 124 -7.67 -0.68 16.60
CA TYR A 124 -8.73 0.06 15.91
C TYR A 124 -9.83 -0.92 15.46
N THR A 125 -10.94 -0.37 14.94
CA THR A 125 -12.01 -1.16 14.35
C THR A 125 -12.05 -0.91 12.85
N SER A 126 -11.88 -1.96 12.05
CA SER A 126 -12.06 -1.96 10.60
C SER A 126 -13.52 -2.26 10.22
N GLY A 127 -13.84 -2.18 8.92
CA GLY A 127 -15.13 -2.64 8.40
C GLY A 127 -15.43 -4.12 8.64
N MET A 128 -14.40 -4.93 8.92
CA MET A 128 -14.51 -6.37 9.23
C MET A 128 -14.53 -6.66 10.74
N GLY A 129 -14.35 -5.65 11.59
CA GLY A 129 -14.34 -5.79 13.04
C GLY A 129 -13.08 -5.23 13.71
N PRO A 130 -12.89 -5.48 15.04
CA PRO A 130 -11.73 -5.03 15.78
C PRO A 130 -10.46 -5.73 15.27
N VAL A 131 -9.38 -4.95 15.16
CA VAL A 131 -8.05 -5.40 14.74
C VAL A 131 -7.09 -5.22 15.91
N SER A 132 -6.35 -6.28 16.25
CA SER A 132 -5.36 -6.32 17.32
C SER A 132 -3.92 -6.40 16.76
N ALA A 133 -2.93 -6.29 17.65
CA ALA A 133 -1.53 -6.54 17.27
C ALA A 133 -1.31 -8.02 16.84
N HIS A 134 -2.11 -8.95 17.34
CA HIS A 134 -2.12 -10.34 16.89
C HIS A 134 -2.51 -10.43 15.40
N ASP A 135 -3.57 -9.71 14.98
CA ASP A 135 -4.01 -9.70 13.60
C ASP A 135 -2.99 -9.01 12.68
N MET A 136 -2.32 -7.97 13.18
CA MET A 136 -1.22 -7.31 12.46
C MET A 136 -0.01 -8.22 12.28
N PHE A 137 0.21 -9.18 13.19
CA PHE A 137 1.34 -10.11 13.13
C PHE A 137 1.05 -11.33 12.25
N TYR A 138 -0.12 -11.95 12.44
CA TYR A 138 -0.46 -13.23 11.82
C TYR A 138 -1.46 -13.14 10.66
N GLY A 139 -2.09 -11.98 10.46
CA GLY A 139 -3.22 -11.79 9.56
C GLY A 139 -4.56 -11.82 10.30
N PHE A 140 -5.62 -11.32 9.66
CA PHE A 140 -6.92 -11.14 10.28
C PHE A 140 -7.56 -12.50 10.67
N GLY A 141 -7.50 -12.82 11.95
CA GLY A 141 -7.88 -14.11 12.51
C GLY A 141 -9.28 -14.58 12.12
N PRO A 142 -10.35 -13.74 12.21
CA PRO A 142 -11.69 -14.14 11.80
C PRO A 142 -11.80 -14.59 10.34
N ALA A 143 -11.12 -13.93 9.41
CA ALA A 143 -11.14 -14.33 8.01
C ALA A 143 -10.39 -15.64 7.78
N ILE A 144 -9.24 -15.82 8.43
CA ILE A 144 -8.46 -17.07 8.38
C ILE A 144 -9.28 -18.23 8.93
N ALA A 145 -9.97 -18.04 10.06
CA ALA A 145 -10.84 -19.05 10.67
C ALA A 145 -12.04 -19.40 9.78
N ALA A 146 -12.50 -18.46 8.94
CA ALA A 146 -13.54 -18.68 7.91
C ALA A 146 -13.01 -19.37 6.64
N GLY A 147 -11.72 -19.75 6.60
CA GLY A 147 -11.10 -20.46 5.48
C GLY A 147 -10.34 -19.58 4.49
N GLN A 148 -10.29 -18.25 4.69
CA GLN A 148 -9.52 -17.32 3.85
C GLN A 148 -8.03 -17.35 4.26
N THR A 149 -7.34 -18.45 3.99
CA THR A 149 -5.93 -18.65 4.39
C THR A 149 -4.96 -17.73 3.67
N SER A 150 -5.36 -17.10 2.56
CA SER A 150 -4.62 -16.03 1.86
C SER A 150 -4.43 -14.79 2.75
N MET A 151 -5.29 -14.58 3.74
CA MET A 151 -5.20 -13.48 4.72
C MET A 151 -4.12 -13.69 5.78
N ALA A 152 -3.42 -14.84 5.79
CA ALA A 152 -2.29 -15.06 6.69
C ALA A 152 -1.06 -14.27 6.24
N HIS A 153 -0.38 -13.61 7.18
CA HIS A 153 0.88 -12.93 6.92
C HIS A 153 2.03 -13.93 6.83
N ARG A 154 2.84 -13.81 5.78
CA ARG A 154 3.98 -14.69 5.47
C ARG A 154 5.32 -13.99 5.61
N CYS A 155 5.31 -12.68 5.67
CA CYS A 155 6.47 -11.84 5.96
C CYS A 155 6.06 -10.61 6.76
N GLY A 156 7.02 -9.77 7.12
CA GLY A 156 6.72 -8.55 7.85
C GLY A 156 7.81 -7.51 7.71
N PHE A 157 7.49 -6.27 8.08
CA PHE A 157 8.27 -5.10 7.77
C PHE A 157 8.65 -4.31 9.01
N THR A 158 9.84 -3.74 8.95
CA THR A 158 10.32 -2.67 9.81
C THR A 158 10.77 -1.52 8.90
N PRO A 159 10.96 -0.29 9.41
CA PRO A 159 11.51 0.80 8.60
C PRO A 159 12.81 0.42 7.90
N THR A 160 13.72 -0.28 8.59
CA THR A 160 15.01 -0.72 8.03
C THR A 160 14.82 -1.72 6.87
N ILE A 161 13.91 -2.67 7.00
CA ILE A 161 13.61 -3.64 5.94
C ILE A 161 13.06 -2.91 4.70
N LEU A 162 12.12 -1.97 4.89
CA LEU A 162 11.55 -1.19 3.79
C LEU A 162 12.60 -0.33 3.09
N VAL A 163 13.46 0.36 3.84
CA VAL A 163 14.58 1.15 3.28
C VAL A 163 15.46 0.28 2.38
N ASN A 164 15.84 -0.90 2.85
CA ASN A 164 16.69 -1.82 2.07
C ASN A 164 16.00 -2.30 0.80
N LEU A 165 14.71 -2.62 0.87
CA LEU A 165 13.89 -3.06 -0.28
C LEU A 165 13.72 -1.94 -1.31
N LEU A 166 13.39 -0.73 -0.88
CA LEU A 166 13.19 0.43 -1.76
C LEU A 166 14.48 0.82 -2.48
N ASN A 167 15.62 0.82 -1.76
CA ASN A 167 16.93 1.06 -2.35
C ASN A 167 17.30 0.01 -3.41
N ALA A 168 16.95 -1.26 -3.17
CA ALA A 168 17.20 -2.33 -4.12
C ALA A 168 16.29 -2.27 -5.37
N THR A 169 15.13 -1.62 -5.27
CA THR A 169 14.10 -1.55 -6.33
C THR A 169 14.22 -0.28 -7.20
N ARG A 170 15.26 0.51 -7.07
CA ARG A 170 15.55 1.70 -7.90
C ARG A 170 14.59 2.90 -7.70
N PHE A 171 13.73 2.93 -6.69
CA PHE A 171 13.01 4.15 -6.34
C PHE A 171 14.00 5.26 -5.99
N ALA A 172 13.87 6.41 -6.63
CA ALA A 172 14.81 7.52 -6.48
C ALA A 172 14.58 8.34 -5.20
N GLU A 173 13.34 8.31 -4.70
CA GLU A 173 12.93 9.04 -3.51
C GLU A 173 11.87 8.25 -2.76
N TYR A 174 11.91 8.28 -1.44
CA TYR A 174 10.84 7.74 -0.60
C TYR A 174 10.78 8.46 0.75
N ALA A 175 9.59 8.44 1.36
CA ALA A 175 9.36 8.81 2.75
C ALA A 175 8.63 7.67 3.46
N ILE A 176 8.96 7.45 4.74
CA ILE A 176 8.35 6.40 5.58
C ILE A 176 7.89 7.06 6.87
N ARG A 177 6.61 6.84 7.22
CA ARG A 177 6.00 7.34 8.46
C ARG A 177 5.38 6.21 9.26
N ARG A 178 5.55 6.24 10.58
CA ARG A 178 4.84 5.34 11.50
C ARG A 178 3.48 5.92 11.84
N LEU A 179 2.45 5.10 11.73
CA LEU A 179 1.09 5.50 12.06
C LEU A 179 0.67 4.97 13.43
N PRO A 180 -0.24 5.66 14.14
CA PRO A 180 -0.78 5.19 15.43
C PRO A 180 -1.50 3.83 15.34
N SER A 181 -1.95 3.46 14.14
CA SER A 181 -2.57 2.17 13.81
C SER A 181 -1.61 0.98 13.76
N LEU A 182 -0.35 1.14 14.18
CA LEU A 182 0.76 0.17 14.06
C LEU A 182 1.08 -0.20 12.61
N GLU A 183 0.99 0.78 11.72
CA GLU A 183 1.33 0.64 10.30
C GLU A 183 2.56 1.49 9.96
N LEU A 184 3.26 1.08 8.93
CA LEU A 184 4.23 1.89 8.19
C LEU A 184 3.55 2.39 6.92
N ALA A 185 3.47 3.70 6.75
CA ALA A 185 3.06 4.34 5.52
C ALA A 185 4.30 4.75 4.72
N VAL A 186 4.35 4.34 3.47
CA VAL A 186 5.44 4.66 2.54
C VAL A 186 4.88 5.38 1.33
N VAL A 187 5.54 6.44 0.90
CA VAL A 187 5.43 6.96 -0.46
C VAL A 187 6.79 6.79 -1.13
N ALA A 188 6.82 6.16 -2.30
CA ALA A 188 8.03 5.93 -3.08
C ALA A 188 7.84 6.39 -4.54
N ARG A 189 8.84 7.08 -5.12
CA ARG A 189 8.79 7.70 -6.43
C ARG A 189 9.89 7.18 -7.36
N LYS A 190 9.58 7.12 -8.67
CA LYS A 190 10.59 6.80 -9.70
C LYS A 190 11.65 7.89 -9.81
N THR A 191 11.24 9.16 -9.74
CA THR A 191 12.09 10.34 -9.88
C THR A 191 12.02 11.23 -8.65
N LEU A 192 12.99 12.11 -8.50
CA LEU A 192 12.98 13.11 -7.43
C LEU A 192 11.81 14.06 -7.63
N GLY A 193 10.99 14.24 -6.62
CA GLY A 193 9.90 15.21 -6.60
C GLY A 193 10.41 16.64 -6.36
N ALA A 194 9.70 17.63 -6.89
CA ALA A 194 9.87 19.00 -6.44
C ALA A 194 9.47 19.12 -4.96
N PRO A 195 9.99 20.11 -4.19
CA PRO A 195 9.73 20.21 -2.76
C PRO A 195 8.24 20.13 -2.36
N GLU A 196 7.38 20.75 -3.17
CA GLU A 196 5.93 20.77 -2.99
C GLU A 196 5.21 19.48 -3.38
N SER A 197 5.91 18.55 -4.04
CA SER A 197 5.38 17.27 -4.51
C SER A 197 6.30 16.10 -4.23
N ASN A 198 7.22 16.25 -3.29
CA ASN A 198 8.09 15.17 -2.84
C ASN A 198 7.31 14.11 -2.03
N SER A 199 7.95 13.01 -1.71
CA SER A 199 7.31 11.89 -1.00
C SER A 199 6.73 12.29 0.37
N GLU A 200 7.39 13.19 1.10
CA GLU A 200 6.88 13.69 2.39
C GLU A 200 5.64 14.57 2.23
N ALA A 201 5.62 15.45 1.20
CA ALA A 201 4.46 16.28 0.90
C ALA A 201 3.25 15.42 0.50
N ILE A 202 3.47 14.32 -0.23
CA ILE A 202 2.41 13.37 -0.60
C ILE A 202 1.86 12.65 0.64
N LEU A 203 2.71 12.17 1.56
CA LEU A 203 2.25 11.57 2.83
C LEU A 203 1.38 12.55 3.61
N GLN A 204 1.79 13.81 3.68
CA GLN A 204 1.01 14.85 4.35
C GLN A 204 -0.34 15.11 3.67
N ALA A 205 -0.38 15.18 2.34
CA ALA A 205 -1.61 15.40 1.56
C ALA A 205 -2.59 14.22 1.65
N LEU A 206 -2.08 13.01 1.89
CA LEU A 206 -2.86 11.78 2.10
C LEU A 206 -3.34 11.62 3.56
N ASP A 207 -2.91 12.48 4.47
CA ASP A 207 -3.14 12.36 5.91
C ASP A 207 -2.58 11.03 6.49
N LEU A 208 -1.39 10.67 6.02
CA LEU A 208 -0.66 9.45 6.38
C LEU A 208 0.63 9.79 7.13
#